data_57a1249bc0db7cd6a60ceee0c9b37fd6
#
_entry.id   57a1249bc0db7cd6a60ceee0c9b37fd6
#
_cell.length_a   1.000
_cell.length_b   1.000
_cell.length_c   1.000
_cell.angle_alpha   90.00
_cell.angle_beta   90.00
_cell.angle_gamma   90.00
#
_symmetry.space_group_name_H-M   'P 1'
#
loop_
_entity.id
_entity.type
_entity.pdbx_description
1 polymer ?
#
loop_
_entity_poly.entity_id
_entity_poly.type
_entity_poly.pdbx_seq_one_letter_code
_entity_poly.pdbx_strand_id
1 'polypeptide(L)'
;MKLAQLKKSSKLNNVCYDIRGPVLAHAKKMEEEGHRIIKLNIGNPAAFGFEAPEEIVQDVIRNMSKASGYTDSKGLFEPRKSIMHYTQEKNIPNVDVDDVIIGNGVSELIVMSMQALLDNDDEVLIPMPDYPLWTAAVTLAGGRPRHYLCDEVSNWYPDLKDIESKITEQNKSDCCKLIQINPTRCF
;
A
#
# COMPACT_ATOMS: atom_id res chain seq x y z
N MET A 1 -35.28 12.98 22.67
CA MET A 1 -34.55 11.78 22.18
C MET A 1 -33.06 12.09 22.23
N LYS A 2 -32.25 11.51 23.15
CA LYS A 2 -30.79 11.70 23.15
C LYS A 2 -30.25 10.97 21.93
N LEU A 3 -29.60 11.69 21.03
CA LEU A 3 -28.85 11.07 19.91
C LEU A 3 -27.80 10.12 20.49
N ALA A 4 -27.81 8.87 20.05
CA ALA A 4 -26.81 7.90 20.44
C ALA A 4 -25.43 8.40 19.96
N GLN A 5 -24.47 8.47 20.86
CA GLN A 5 -23.12 8.90 20.53
C GLN A 5 -22.48 7.83 19.64
N LEU A 6 -22.10 8.19 18.42
CA LEU A 6 -21.40 7.29 17.51
C LEU A 6 -20.04 6.90 18.12
N LYS A 7 -19.81 5.60 18.27
CA LYS A 7 -18.53 5.05 18.76
C LYS A 7 -17.73 4.52 17.59
N LYS A 8 -16.40 4.63 17.68
CA LYS A 8 -15.50 3.98 16.73
C LYS A 8 -15.65 2.46 16.80
N SER A 9 -15.45 1.77 15.66
CA SER A 9 -15.39 0.31 15.66
C SER A 9 -14.24 -0.19 16.54
N SER A 10 -14.45 -1.29 17.26
CA SER A 10 -13.42 -1.94 18.06
C SER A 10 -12.23 -2.45 17.23
N LYS A 11 -12.44 -2.74 15.94
CA LYS A 11 -11.35 -3.07 14.99
C LYS A 11 -10.27 -2.00 14.93
N LEU A 12 -10.62 -0.73 15.16
CA LEU A 12 -9.68 0.39 15.13
C LEU A 12 -8.78 0.48 16.38
N ASN A 13 -9.04 -0.27 17.43
CA ASN A 13 -8.25 -0.23 18.66
C ASN A 13 -6.81 -0.75 18.45
N ASN A 14 -6.63 -1.66 17.49
CA ASN A 14 -5.34 -2.29 17.18
C ASN A 14 -4.72 -1.77 15.87
N VAL A 15 -5.27 -0.70 15.31
CA VAL A 15 -4.78 -0.10 14.07
C VAL A 15 -3.96 1.15 14.38
N CYS A 16 -2.64 1.04 14.28
CA CYS A 16 -1.72 2.17 14.39
C CYS A 16 -1.37 2.70 13.00
N TYR A 17 -2.30 3.43 12.38
CA TYR A 17 -2.08 4.06 11.07
C TYR A 17 -1.88 5.58 11.19
N ASP A 18 -1.23 6.03 12.23
CA ASP A 18 -0.91 7.46 12.38
C ASP A 18 0.54 7.74 12.00
N ILE A 19 0.81 7.77 10.68
CA ILE A 19 2.12 8.14 10.12
C ILE A 19 2.48 9.62 10.32
N ARG A 20 1.56 10.41 10.85
CA ARG A 20 1.75 11.85 11.06
C ARG A 20 1.82 12.26 12.52
N GLY A 21 1.22 11.53 13.41
CA GLY A 21 1.14 11.61 14.86
C GLY A 21 1.81 12.75 15.62
N PRO A 22 2.28 12.49 16.83
CA PRO A 22 2.88 13.54 17.68
C PRO A 22 4.16 14.12 17.09
N VAL A 23 4.90 13.36 16.27
CA VAL A 23 6.14 13.83 15.63
C VAL A 23 5.85 14.97 14.65
N LEU A 24 4.78 14.86 13.84
CA LEU A 24 4.39 15.96 12.93
C LEU A 24 3.94 17.20 13.68
N ALA A 25 3.18 17.03 14.77
CA ALA A 25 2.74 18.15 15.60
C ALA A 25 3.95 18.89 16.20
N HIS A 26 4.96 18.15 16.68
CA HIS A 26 6.20 18.72 17.19
C HIS A 26 7.01 19.42 16.11
N ALA A 27 7.14 18.79 14.92
CA ALA A 27 7.83 19.40 13.79
C ALA A 27 7.18 20.73 13.35
N LYS A 28 5.83 20.79 13.29
CA LYS A 28 5.11 22.03 12.97
C LYS A 28 5.39 23.13 14.00
N LYS A 29 5.38 22.80 15.29
CA LYS A 29 5.71 23.77 16.34
C LYS A 29 7.13 24.30 16.18
N MET A 30 8.09 23.45 15.89
CA MET A 30 9.48 23.89 15.62
C MET A 30 9.56 24.78 14.36
N GLU A 31 8.79 24.50 13.32
CA GLU A 31 8.72 25.36 12.13
C GLU A 31 8.13 26.74 12.48
N GLU A 32 7.10 26.80 13.31
CA GLU A 32 6.52 28.06 13.81
C GLU A 32 7.52 28.86 14.68
N GLU A 33 8.41 28.18 15.39
CA GLU A 33 9.51 28.78 16.15
C GLU A 33 10.70 29.20 15.28
N GLY A 34 10.62 29.01 13.95
CA GLY A 34 11.63 29.43 12.97
C GLY A 34 12.69 28.38 12.64
N HIS A 35 12.55 27.14 13.11
CA HIS A 35 13.46 26.07 12.76
C HIS A 35 13.18 25.52 11.36
N ARG A 36 14.25 25.20 10.62
CA ARG A 36 14.13 24.52 9.32
C ARG A 36 14.08 23.02 9.52
N ILE A 37 12.92 22.41 9.24
CA ILE A 37 12.73 20.96 9.35
C ILE A 37 12.88 20.30 7.97
N ILE A 38 13.74 19.27 7.88
CA ILE A 38 13.87 18.42 6.69
C ILE A 38 12.91 17.23 6.86
N LYS A 39 11.91 17.17 5.99
CA LYS A 39 10.87 16.11 6.03
C LYS A 39 11.29 14.94 5.15
N LEU A 40 11.72 13.84 5.78
CA LEU A 40 12.15 12.61 5.11
C LEU A 40 11.12 11.47 5.22
N ASN A 41 9.97 11.74 5.82
CA ASN A 41 8.94 10.74 6.13
C ASN A 41 8.02 10.40 4.94
N ILE A 42 7.90 11.29 3.95
CA ILE A 42 7.07 11.08 2.76
C ILE A 42 7.84 11.60 1.55
N GLY A 43 8.00 10.74 0.52
CA GLY A 43 8.53 11.14 -0.77
C GLY A 43 7.53 12.06 -1.48
N ASN A 44 7.94 13.30 -1.71
CA ASN A 44 7.16 14.28 -2.46
C ASN A 44 8.06 15.02 -3.45
N PRO A 45 8.33 14.45 -4.63
CA PRO A 45 9.24 15.04 -5.61
C PRO A 45 8.85 16.46 -6.04
N ALA A 46 7.56 16.75 -6.14
CA ALA A 46 7.06 18.06 -6.56
C ALA A 46 7.54 19.21 -5.62
N ALA A 47 7.67 18.96 -4.32
CA ALA A 47 8.17 19.93 -3.35
C ALA A 47 9.65 20.32 -3.59
N PHE A 48 10.38 19.54 -4.39
CA PHE A 48 11.78 19.73 -4.75
C PHE A 48 11.97 20.15 -6.21
N GLY A 49 10.89 20.57 -6.89
CA GLY A 49 10.95 21.05 -8.27
C GLY A 49 10.95 19.95 -9.32
N PHE A 50 10.65 18.69 -8.95
CA PHE A 50 10.44 17.60 -9.91
C PHE A 50 8.98 17.60 -10.34
N GLU A 51 8.72 18.12 -11.52
CA GLU A 51 7.38 18.13 -12.12
C GLU A 51 7.16 16.87 -12.99
N ALA A 52 5.89 16.57 -13.28
CA ALA A 52 5.58 15.54 -14.24
C ALA A 52 6.08 15.94 -15.64
N PRO A 53 6.59 14.99 -16.46
CA PRO A 53 6.96 15.27 -17.83
C PRO A 53 5.81 15.93 -18.61
N GLU A 54 6.15 16.92 -19.44
CA GLU A 54 5.16 17.71 -20.18
C GLU A 54 4.26 16.84 -21.07
N GLU A 55 4.80 15.77 -21.64
CA GLU A 55 4.05 14.83 -22.47
C GLU A 55 2.92 14.16 -21.68
N ILE A 56 3.16 13.80 -20.42
CA ILE A 56 2.15 13.21 -19.53
C ILE A 56 1.09 14.24 -19.19
N VAL A 57 1.49 15.46 -18.85
CA VAL A 57 0.56 16.56 -18.53
C VAL A 57 -0.37 16.85 -19.69
N GLN A 58 0.19 16.96 -20.89
CA GLN A 58 -0.58 17.23 -22.12
C GLN A 58 -1.52 16.08 -22.48
N ASP A 59 -1.12 14.84 -22.27
CA ASP A 59 -1.97 13.68 -22.51
C ASP A 59 -3.16 13.64 -21.54
N VAL A 60 -2.95 13.93 -20.26
CA VAL A 60 -4.02 14.06 -19.28
C VAL A 60 -5.02 15.14 -19.69
N ILE A 61 -4.55 16.34 -20.10
CA ILE A 61 -5.39 17.45 -20.55
C ILE A 61 -6.24 17.02 -21.76
N ARG A 62 -5.65 16.40 -22.76
CA ARG A 62 -6.35 15.94 -23.97
C ARG A 62 -7.44 14.90 -23.69
N ASN A 63 -7.24 14.06 -22.67
CA ASN A 63 -8.18 12.99 -22.33
C ASN A 63 -9.20 13.37 -21.24
N MET A 64 -9.09 14.55 -20.66
CA MET A 64 -9.92 14.99 -19.54
C MET A 64 -11.42 14.99 -19.87
N SER A 65 -11.80 15.36 -21.09
CA SER A 65 -13.19 15.33 -21.53
C SER A 65 -13.78 13.92 -21.61
N LYS A 66 -12.93 12.90 -21.80
CA LYS A 66 -13.35 11.48 -21.85
C LYS A 66 -13.54 10.88 -20.46
N ALA A 67 -13.03 11.53 -19.43
CA ALA A 67 -13.08 11.06 -18.03
C ALA A 67 -14.36 11.44 -17.29
N SER A 68 -15.34 12.07 -17.97
CA SER A 68 -16.58 12.56 -17.34
C SER A 68 -17.65 11.48 -17.13
N GLY A 69 -17.47 10.28 -17.69
CA GLY A 69 -18.44 9.19 -17.61
C GLY A 69 -17.97 8.02 -16.75
N TYR A 70 -18.87 7.07 -16.53
CA TYR A 70 -18.53 5.78 -15.94
C TYR A 70 -17.73 4.94 -16.94
N THR A 71 -16.83 4.12 -16.41
CA THR A 71 -16.03 3.15 -17.17
C THR A 71 -16.30 1.73 -16.69
N ASP A 72 -15.63 0.75 -17.31
CA ASP A 72 -15.61 -0.63 -16.82
C ASP A 72 -15.11 -0.68 -15.38
N SER A 73 -15.68 -1.58 -14.57
CA SER A 73 -15.31 -1.75 -13.15
C SER A 73 -13.86 -2.15 -12.93
N LYS A 74 -13.23 -2.80 -13.90
CA LYS A 74 -11.80 -3.13 -13.89
C LYS A 74 -10.91 -1.95 -14.32
N GLY A 75 -11.48 -0.87 -14.82
CA GLY A 75 -10.79 0.30 -15.39
C GLY A 75 -10.75 0.30 -16.92
N LEU A 76 -10.26 1.39 -17.50
CA LEU A 76 -10.17 1.57 -18.95
C LEU A 76 -9.33 0.46 -19.61
N PHE A 77 -9.76 -0.01 -20.77
CA PHE A 77 -9.10 -1.09 -21.50
C PHE A 77 -7.66 -0.76 -21.90
N GLU A 78 -7.42 0.44 -22.45
CA GLU A 78 -6.10 0.82 -22.96
C GLU A 78 -5.00 0.82 -21.87
N PRO A 79 -5.20 1.42 -20.68
CA PRO A 79 -4.25 1.30 -19.58
C PRO A 79 -4.05 -0.14 -19.11
N ARG A 80 -5.12 -0.94 -19.03
CA ARG A 80 -5.02 -2.37 -18.64
C ARG A 80 -4.16 -3.15 -19.64
N LYS A 81 -4.36 -2.91 -20.93
CA LYS A 81 -3.56 -3.51 -22.00
C LYS A 81 -2.09 -3.09 -21.91
N SER A 82 -1.82 -1.82 -21.62
CA SER A 82 -0.46 -1.33 -21.43
C SER A 82 0.23 -1.99 -20.25
N ILE A 83 -0.49 -2.19 -19.14
CA ILE A 83 0.03 -2.91 -17.96
C ILE A 83 0.30 -4.37 -18.32
N MET A 84 -0.59 -5.06 -19.04
CA MET A 84 -0.36 -6.43 -19.50
C MET A 84 0.92 -6.53 -20.35
N HIS A 85 1.14 -5.62 -21.30
CA HIS A 85 2.37 -5.59 -22.09
C HIS A 85 3.60 -5.37 -21.21
N TYR A 86 3.52 -4.47 -20.24
CA TYR A 86 4.62 -4.24 -19.29
C TYR A 86 4.94 -5.49 -18.45
N THR A 87 3.92 -6.27 -18.05
CA THR A 87 4.16 -7.55 -17.35
C THR A 87 4.86 -8.56 -18.25
N GLN A 88 4.53 -8.58 -19.55
CA GLN A 88 5.21 -9.43 -20.54
C GLN A 88 6.69 -9.04 -20.69
N GLU A 89 7.00 -7.74 -20.77
CA GLU A 89 8.38 -7.23 -20.80
C GLU A 89 9.18 -7.64 -19.54
N LYS A 90 8.50 -7.74 -18.40
CA LYS A 90 9.08 -8.20 -17.13
C LYS A 90 9.15 -9.73 -17.00
N ASN A 91 8.78 -10.47 -18.05
CA ASN A 91 8.73 -11.95 -18.06
C ASN A 91 7.82 -12.53 -16.96
N ILE A 92 6.74 -11.83 -16.60
CA ILE A 92 5.71 -12.37 -15.71
C ILE A 92 4.73 -13.17 -16.57
N PRO A 93 4.68 -14.51 -16.42
CA PRO A 93 3.87 -15.36 -17.27
C PRO A 93 2.38 -15.32 -16.90
N ASN A 94 1.54 -15.70 -17.86
CA ASN A 94 0.12 -15.97 -17.65
C ASN A 94 -0.70 -14.77 -17.13
N VAL A 95 -0.37 -13.56 -17.54
CA VAL A 95 -1.17 -12.36 -17.25
C VAL A 95 -1.91 -11.92 -18.52
N ASP A 96 -3.23 -11.93 -18.46
CA ASP A 96 -4.09 -11.40 -19.52
C ASP A 96 -4.64 -10.01 -19.12
N VAL A 97 -5.19 -9.30 -20.08
CA VAL A 97 -5.81 -7.99 -19.85
C VAL A 97 -6.97 -8.08 -18.82
N ASP A 98 -7.64 -9.22 -18.77
CA ASP A 98 -8.73 -9.45 -17.81
C ASP A 98 -8.29 -9.71 -16.38
N ASP A 99 -7.03 -10.00 -16.16
CA ASP A 99 -6.42 -10.13 -14.84
C ASP A 99 -5.99 -8.78 -14.22
N VAL A 100 -6.06 -7.71 -15.02
CA VAL A 100 -5.63 -6.37 -14.59
C VAL A 100 -6.82 -5.56 -14.09
N ILE A 101 -6.72 -5.09 -12.86
CA ILE A 101 -7.69 -4.18 -12.22
C ILE A 101 -6.97 -2.88 -11.86
N ILE A 102 -7.54 -1.76 -12.27
CA ILE A 102 -6.99 -0.42 -11.98
C ILE A 102 -7.73 0.18 -10.78
N GLY A 103 -6.97 0.64 -9.80
CA GLY A 103 -7.48 1.36 -8.63
C GLY A 103 -6.92 2.79 -8.56
N ASN A 104 -7.42 3.54 -7.60
CA ASN A 104 -7.01 4.91 -7.33
C ASN A 104 -5.79 4.94 -6.39
N GLY A 105 -4.65 4.49 -6.91
CA GLY A 105 -3.40 4.40 -6.17
C GLY A 105 -3.24 3.12 -5.36
N VAL A 106 -2.00 2.88 -4.92
CA VAL A 106 -1.60 1.64 -4.23
C VAL A 106 -2.38 1.43 -2.94
N SER A 107 -2.71 2.49 -2.21
CA SER A 107 -3.43 2.36 -0.93
C SER A 107 -4.82 1.76 -1.08
N GLU A 108 -5.56 2.13 -2.12
CA GLU A 108 -6.85 1.52 -2.42
C GLU A 108 -6.69 0.05 -2.80
N LEU A 109 -5.72 -0.26 -3.67
CA LEU A 109 -5.46 -1.63 -4.10
C LEU A 109 -5.04 -2.55 -2.93
N ILE A 110 -4.26 -2.05 -1.98
CA ILE A 110 -3.92 -2.78 -0.75
C ILE A 110 -5.20 -3.14 0.03
N VAL A 111 -6.06 -2.17 0.27
CA VAL A 111 -7.31 -2.38 1.03
C VAL A 111 -8.24 -3.35 0.29
N MET A 112 -8.44 -3.16 -1.01
CA MET A 112 -9.25 -4.04 -1.84
C MET A 112 -8.72 -5.47 -1.85
N SER A 113 -7.41 -5.64 -2.01
CA SER A 113 -6.77 -6.97 -2.02
C SER A 113 -6.96 -7.69 -0.69
N MET A 114 -6.75 -7.00 0.43
CA MET A 114 -6.94 -7.61 1.75
C MET A 114 -8.39 -7.99 1.99
N GLN A 115 -9.35 -7.17 1.57
CA GLN A 115 -10.77 -7.49 1.68
C GLN A 115 -11.20 -8.66 0.79
N ALA A 116 -10.58 -8.82 -0.38
CA ALA A 116 -10.92 -9.88 -1.33
C ALA A 116 -10.28 -11.23 -0.99
N LEU A 117 -9.13 -11.21 -0.30
CA LEU A 117 -8.28 -12.38 -0.11
C LEU A 117 -8.32 -12.96 1.30
N LEU A 118 -8.80 -12.21 2.30
CA LEU A 118 -8.72 -12.63 3.70
C LEU A 118 -10.08 -12.98 4.27
N ASP A 119 -10.14 -14.15 4.87
CA ASP A 119 -11.17 -14.50 5.86
C ASP A 119 -10.74 -14.05 7.27
N ASN A 120 -11.67 -14.13 8.22
CA ASN A 120 -11.34 -13.80 9.60
C ASN A 120 -10.28 -14.77 10.13
N ASP A 121 -9.31 -14.20 10.84
CA ASP A 121 -8.18 -14.90 11.45
C ASP A 121 -7.11 -15.45 10.48
N ASP A 122 -7.23 -15.22 9.18
CA ASP A 122 -6.17 -15.51 8.22
C ASP A 122 -4.87 -14.78 8.60
N GLU A 123 -3.74 -15.46 8.50
CA GLU A 123 -2.46 -14.87 8.79
C GLU A 123 -1.77 -14.34 7.53
N VAL A 124 -1.20 -13.15 7.61
CA VAL A 124 -0.47 -12.51 6.52
C VAL A 124 0.93 -12.15 6.99
N LEU A 125 1.94 -12.63 6.28
CA LEU A 125 3.33 -12.27 6.52
C LEU A 125 3.64 -10.91 5.91
N ILE A 126 4.07 -9.96 6.73
CA ILE A 126 4.35 -8.56 6.37
C ILE A 126 5.80 -8.24 6.73
N PRO A 127 6.58 -7.57 5.87
CA PRO A 127 7.93 -7.16 6.21
C PRO A 127 7.96 -6.18 7.38
N MET A 128 9.05 -6.19 8.16
CA MET A 128 9.31 -5.23 9.22
C MET A 128 10.76 -4.71 9.10
N PRO A 129 10.96 -3.39 8.93
CA PRO A 129 9.96 -2.31 8.87
C PRO A 129 9.11 -2.32 7.59
N ASP A 130 7.87 -1.77 7.67
CA ASP A 130 6.95 -1.70 6.54
C ASP A 130 6.26 -0.33 6.43
N TYR A 131 5.45 -0.20 5.39
CA TYR A 131 4.47 0.87 5.29
C TYR A 131 3.23 0.50 6.14
N PRO A 132 2.87 1.28 7.17
CA PRO A 132 1.86 0.90 8.18
C PRO A 132 0.49 0.52 7.64
N LEU A 133 0.19 0.88 6.39
CA LEU A 133 -1.08 0.53 5.76
C LEU A 133 -1.27 -0.97 5.57
N TRP A 134 -0.20 -1.75 5.35
CA TRP A 134 -0.32 -3.19 5.20
C TRP A 134 -0.88 -3.84 6.45
N THR A 135 -0.26 -3.54 7.59
CA THR A 135 -0.72 -4.00 8.91
C THR A 135 -2.16 -3.54 9.20
N ALA A 136 -2.47 -2.28 8.88
CA ALA A 136 -3.80 -1.72 9.07
C ALA A 136 -4.85 -2.41 8.19
N ALA A 137 -4.56 -2.61 6.91
CA ALA A 137 -5.49 -3.23 5.96
C ALA A 137 -5.79 -4.69 6.31
N VAL A 138 -4.76 -5.47 6.68
CA VAL A 138 -4.93 -6.86 7.16
C VAL A 138 -5.82 -6.90 8.39
N THR A 139 -5.53 -6.07 9.40
CA THR A 139 -6.32 -6.01 10.65
C THR A 139 -7.76 -5.60 10.39
N LEU A 140 -8.00 -4.61 9.54
CA LEU A 140 -9.35 -4.14 9.20
C LEU A 140 -10.14 -5.16 8.39
N ALA A 141 -9.47 -5.95 7.54
CA ALA A 141 -10.08 -7.05 6.81
C ALA A 141 -10.43 -8.26 7.69
N GLY A 142 -9.95 -8.30 8.95
CA GLY A 142 -10.21 -9.38 9.90
C GLY A 142 -9.05 -10.37 10.02
N GLY A 143 -7.97 -10.19 9.26
CA GLY A 143 -6.78 -11.02 9.31
C GLY A 143 -5.83 -10.67 10.47
N ARG A 144 -4.80 -11.45 10.63
CA ARG A 144 -3.74 -11.33 11.64
C ARG A 144 -2.41 -11.02 10.97
N PRO A 145 -1.84 -9.81 11.11
CA PRO A 145 -0.52 -9.49 10.59
C PRO A 145 0.57 -10.23 11.38
N ARG A 146 1.49 -10.89 10.68
CA ARG A 146 2.69 -11.52 11.22
C ARG A 146 3.91 -10.88 10.57
N HIS A 147 4.68 -10.12 11.33
CA HIS A 147 5.82 -9.41 10.79
C HIS A 147 7.06 -10.30 10.72
N TYR A 148 7.73 -10.32 9.57
CA TYR A 148 9.05 -10.91 9.40
C TYR A 148 10.12 -9.83 9.29
N LEU A 149 11.34 -10.14 9.73
CA LEU A 149 12.44 -9.19 9.78
C LEU A 149 13.04 -8.97 8.38
N CYS A 150 13.25 -7.69 8.04
CA CYS A 150 14.16 -7.25 7.00
C CYS A 150 15.36 -6.60 7.69
N ASP A 151 16.51 -7.27 7.69
CA ASP A 151 17.67 -6.88 8.47
C ASP A 151 18.49 -5.79 7.79
N GLU A 152 18.82 -4.74 8.52
CA GLU A 152 19.64 -3.62 8.04
C GLU A 152 21.04 -4.07 7.62
N VAL A 153 21.66 -4.98 8.38
CA VAL A 153 23.00 -5.52 8.08
C VAL A 153 23.01 -6.31 6.78
N SER A 154 21.88 -6.93 6.44
CA SER A 154 21.65 -7.65 5.19
C SER A 154 21.06 -6.77 4.08
N ASN A 155 21.30 -5.45 4.10
CA ASN A 155 20.75 -4.50 3.13
C ASN A 155 19.19 -4.58 3.01
N TRP A 156 18.52 -4.78 4.10
CA TRP A 156 17.05 -4.88 4.18
C TRP A 156 16.46 -6.06 3.38
N TYR A 157 17.26 -7.10 3.12
CA TYR A 157 16.72 -8.34 2.57
C TYR A 157 15.88 -9.07 3.63
N PRO A 158 14.81 -9.77 3.22
CA PRO A 158 14.03 -10.61 4.11
C PRO A 158 14.89 -11.70 4.78
N ASP A 159 14.76 -11.86 6.08
CA ASP A 159 15.36 -12.99 6.80
C ASP A 159 14.50 -14.23 6.56
N LEU A 160 15.00 -15.15 5.72
CA LEU A 160 14.29 -16.38 5.36
C LEU A 160 14.08 -17.31 6.56
N LYS A 161 15.00 -17.32 7.53
CA LYS A 161 14.84 -18.13 8.75
C LYS A 161 13.74 -17.59 9.63
N ASP A 162 13.65 -16.26 9.73
CA ASP A 162 12.58 -15.62 10.47
C ASP A 162 11.22 -15.84 9.79
N ILE A 163 11.16 -15.78 8.45
CA ILE A 163 9.96 -16.14 7.68
C ILE A 163 9.55 -17.58 7.97
N GLU A 164 10.47 -18.55 7.81
CA GLU A 164 10.20 -19.98 8.07
C GLU A 164 9.67 -20.21 9.48
N SER A 165 10.23 -19.53 10.48
CA SER A 165 9.79 -19.66 11.88
C SER A 165 8.36 -19.18 12.11
N LYS A 166 7.84 -18.33 11.24
CA LYS A 166 6.50 -17.71 11.34
C LYS A 166 5.45 -18.38 10.46
N ILE A 167 5.89 -19.32 9.61
CA ILE A 167 4.98 -20.21 8.88
C ILE A 167 4.54 -21.30 9.82
N THR A 168 3.29 -21.28 10.25
CA THR A 168 2.69 -22.28 11.13
C THR A 168 1.97 -23.38 10.33
N GLU A 169 1.58 -24.50 10.97
CA GLU A 169 0.79 -25.53 10.29
C GLU A 169 -0.61 -25.06 9.89
N GLN A 170 -1.15 -24.09 10.63
CA GLN A 170 -2.37 -23.37 10.26
C GLN A 170 -2.20 -22.50 9.01
N ASN A 171 -0.95 -22.15 8.65
CA ASN A 171 -0.60 -21.37 7.46
C ASN A 171 -0.25 -22.26 6.27
N LYS A 172 -0.02 -23.57 6.44
CA LYS A 172 0.36 -24.50 5.36
C LYS A 172 -0.80 -24.88 4.46
N SER A 173 -2.03 -24.78 4.95
CA SER A 173 -3.23 -25.04 4.17
C SER A 173 -3.87 -23.74 3.72
N ASP A 174 -3.56 -23.26 2.54
CA ASP A 174 -4.23 -22.23 1.75
C ASP A 174 -4.18 -20.76 2.23
N CYS A 175 -3.73 -20.43 3.44
CA CYS A 175 -3.94 -19.10 4.03
C CYS A 175 -2.69 -18.29 4.41
N CYS A 176 -1.47 -18.77 4.17
CA CYS A 176 -0.29 -17.93 4.38
C CYS A 176 -0.05 -17.05 3.15
N LYS A 177 -0.50 -15.80 3.21
CA LYS A 177 -0.30 -14.82 2.15
C LYS A 177 0.95 -14.03 2.45
N LEU A 178 2.01 -14.29 1.69
CA LEU A 178 3.26 -13.56 1.79
C LEU A 178 3.16 -12.25 1.02
N ILE A 179 3.26 -11.14 1.74
CA ILE A 179 3.43 -9.82 1.14
C ILE A 179 4.91 -9.49 1.16
N GLN A 180 5.52 -9.46 -0.01
CA GLN A 180 6.91 -9.05 -0.14
C GLN A 180 6.96 -7.62 -0.68
N ILE A 181 7.24 -6.67 0.20
CA ILE A 181 7.58 -5.31 -0.18
C ILE A 181 8.90 -4.97 0.47
N ASN A 182 9.93 -4.82 -0.35
CA ASN A 182 11.18 -4.28 0.14
C ASN A 182 11.08 -2.75 0.11
N PRO A 183 11.11 -2.06 1.27
CA PRO A 183 10.98 -0.60 1.33
C PRO A 183 12.14 0.14 0.66
N THR A 184 13.26 -0.54 0.40
CA THR A 184 14.46 0.06 -0.19
C THR A 184 14.73 -0.36 -1.62
N ARG A 185 14.01 -1.35 -2.15
CA ARG A 185 14.15 -1.84 -3.53
C ARG A 185 12.77 -2.07 -4.14
N CYS A 186 12.09 -0.99 -4.50
CA CYS A 186 11.06 -1.01 -5.52
C CYS A 186 11.77 -1.03 -6.88
N PHE A 187 12.10 -2.22 -7.38
CA PHE A 187 12.60 -2.41 -8.75
C PHE A 187 11.99 -3.68 -9.33
#